data_3ecd51f72f47beddc90c5f3b1de68073
#
_entry.id   3ecd51f72f47beddc90c5f3b1de68073
#
_cell.length_a   1.000
_cell.length_b   1.000
_cell.length_c   1.000
_cell.angle_alpha   90.00
_cell.angle_beta   90.00
_cell.angle_gamma   90.00
#
_symmetry.space_group_name_H-M   'P 1'
#
loop_
_entity.id
_entity.type
_entity.pdbx_description
1 polymer ?
#
loop_
_entity_poly.entity_id
_entity_poly.type
_entity_poly.pdbx_seq_one_letter_code
_entity_poly.pdbx_strand_id
1 'polypeptide(L)'
;TLLRERTDLIDHIQGAVEVTRSGLDVLRRFESLPFGVVNINDGVLKPAIENRHGVGEGLWHSVQALTGMHLSGRRIGVIGYGPVGKGVAAYARAAGANVEVVEPSPVRQLIAHYDGFPTPTISDCLKRVGIIVTCTGKPASITVDMLRTARNGLVLINAGHGDDEIDVAGIRACATAGDEVADHVVRYSISNGPTVALLAQGHPLNIVTNSGSPEPVLLHFALLGLTLEWLASHPLPAGEQSIPEGLEERAAALALQALGAAHG
;
A
#
# COMPACT_ATOMS: atom_id res chain seq x y z
N THR A 1 21.72 -0.56 0.53
CA THR A 1 22.84 0.38 0.73
C THR A 1 23.82 -0.14 1.76
N LEU A 2 23.39 -0.45 3.01
CA LEU A 2 24.29 -0.94 4.07
C LEU A 2 25.13 -2.15 3.62
N LEU A 3 24.53 -3.15 2.99
CA LEU A 3 25.22 -4.35 2.51
C LEU A 3 26.23 -4.06 1.37
N ARG A 4 26.06 -2.96 0.63
CA ARG A 4 27.02 -2.52 -0.38
C ARG A 4 28.20 -1.74 0.22
N GLU A 5 27.97 -1.05 1.32
CA GLU A 5 28.95 -0.19 2.00
C GLU A 5 29.72 -0.94 3.09
N ARG A 6 29.10 -1.96 3.69
CA ARG A 6 29.64 -2.73 4.82
C ARG A 6 29.66 -4.22 4.49
N THR A 7 30.44 -4.58 3.49
CA THR A 7 30.63 -5.99 3.08
C THR A 7 31.29 -6.85 4.17
N ASP A 8 32.00 -6.21 5.10
CA ASP A 8 32.56 -6.84 6.29
C ASP A 8 31.51 -7.46 7.23
N LEU A 9 30.28 -6.98 7.18
CA LEU A 9 29.19 -7.51 8.01
C LEU A 9 28.53 -8.75 7.43
N ILE A 10 28.70 -9.01 6.13
CA ILE A 10 27.98 -10.09 5.43
C ILE A 10 28.27 -11.45 6.05
N ASP A 11 29.54 -11.72 6.39
CA ASP A 11 29.96 -13.01 6.97
C ASP A 11 29.39 -13.25 8.38
N HIS A 12 28.84 -12.23 9.01
CA HIS A 12 28.22 -12.30 10.34
C HIS A 12 26.69 -12.42 10.28
N ILE A 13 26.07 -12.34 9.06
CA ILE A 13 24.63 -12.43 8.89
C ILE A 13 24.25 -13.91 8.71
N GLN A 14 23.53 -14.47 9.67
CA GLN A 14 23.01 -15.85 9.60
C GLN A 14 21.82 -15.97 8.65
N GLY A 15 21.07 -14.90 8.49
CA GLY A 15 19.90 -14.81 7.62
C GLY A 15 19.16 -13.49 7.84
N ALA A 16 18.18 -13.23 7.03
CA ALA A 16 17.35 -12.05 7.14
C ALA A 16 15.86 -12.37 6.90
N VAL A 17 14.99 -11.47 7.26
CA VAL A 17 13.56 -11.53 6.97
C VAL A 17 13.15 -10.26 6.25
N GLU A 18 12.50 -10.41 5.10
CA GLU A 18 11.92 -9.28 4.38
C GLU A 18 10.40 -9.34 4.45
N VAL A 19 9.82 -8.23 4.86
CA VAL A 19 8.39 -8.15 5.17
C VAL A 19 7.60 -7.32 4.15
N THR A 20 8.31 -6.63 3.24
CA THR A 20 7.71 -5.66 2.31
C THR A 20 7.99 -6.00 0.85
N ARG A 21 7.04 -5.67 -0.02
CA ARG A 21 7.25 -5.78 -1.46
C ARG A 21 8.41 -4.91 -1.95
N SER A 22 8.52 -3.69 -1.42
CA SER A 22 9.60 -2.77 -1.78
C SER A 22 10.97 -3.31 -1.43
N GLY A 23 11.12 -3.92 -0.25
CA GLY A 23 12.37 -4.57 0.14
C GLY A 23 12.72 -5.74 -0.75
N LEU A 24 11.75 -6.60 -1.08
CA LEU A 24 11.96 -7.70 -2.05
C LEU A 24 12.38 -7.19 -3.42
N ASP A 25 11.75 -6.13 -3.92
CA ASP A 25 12.11 -5.55 -5.23
C ASP A 25 13.54 -4.97 -5.22
N VAL A 26 14.04 -4.50 -4.07
CA VAL A 26 15.45 -4.11 -3.90
C VAL A 26 16.35 -5.33 -3.85
N LEU A 27 16.00 -6.37 -3.06
CA LEU A 27 16.79 -7.60 -2.94
C LEU A 27 16.93 -8.33 -4.28
N ARG A 28 15.87 -8.39 -5.06
CA ARG A 28 15.84 -9.03 -6.41
C ARG A 28 16.66 -8.31 -7.48
N ARG A 29 17.22 -7.12 -7.18
CA ARG A 29 18.19 -6.42 -8.05
C ARG A 29 19.65 -6.87 -7.86
N PHE A 30 19.91 -7.69 -6.84
CA PHE A 30 21.21 -8.29 -6.66
C PHE A 30 21.29 -9.57 -7.50
N GLU A 31 22.41 -9.82 -8.17
CA GLU A 31 22.64 -11.05 -8.95
C GLU A 31 22.60 -12.30 -8.06
N SER A 32 23.10 -12.16 -6.83
CA SER A 32 23.02 -13.19 -5.79
C SER A 32 22.96 -12.53 -4.42
N LEU A 33 22.23 -13.15 -3.50
CA LEU A 33 22.23 -12.76 -2.09
C LEU A 33 23.24 -13.66 -1.36
N PRO A 34 24.12 -13.10 -0.53
CA PRO A 34 25.17 -13.88 0.15
C PRO A 34 24.65 -14.70 1.34
N PHE A 35 23.40 -14.52 1.76
CA PHE A 35 22.73 -15.23 2.85
C PHE A 35 21.27 -15.51 2.50
N GLY A 36 20.62 -16.35 3.28
CA GLY A 36 19.19 -16.66 3.13
C GLY A 36 18.30 -15.51 3.60
N VAL A 37 17.24 -15.21 2.85
CA VAL A 37 16.23 -14.19 3.21
C VAL A 37 14.86 -14.81 3.17
N VAL A 38 14.17 -14.89 4.31
CA VAL A 38 12.78 -15.34 4.36
C VAL A 38 11.86 -14.23 3.88
N ASN A 39 11.07 -14.53 2.86
CA ASN A 39 10.07 -13.63 2.30
C ASN A 39 8.73 -13.81 3.00
N ILE A 40 8.39 -12.93 3.94
CA ILE A 40 7.08 -12.90 4.61
C ILE A 40 6.02 -12.21 3.73
N ASN A 41 6.42 -11.27 2.87
CA ASN A 41 5.48 -10.50 2.06
C ASN A 41 4.58 -11.37 1.17
N ASP A 42 5.14 -12.46 0.62
CA ASP A 42 4.42 -13.32 -0.32
C ASP A 42 3.77 -14.53 0.38
N GLY A 43 3.76 -14.57 1.72
CA GLY A 43 2.99 -15.54 2.52
C GLY A 43 1.49 -15.31 2.43
N VAL A 44 0.74 -15.97 3.30
CA VAL A 44 -0.73 -15.88 3.37
C VAL A 44 -1.18 -14.74 4.30
N LEU A 45 -0.64 -14.68 5.52
CA LEU A 45 -1.11 -13.76 6.55
C LEU A 45 -0.82 -12.30 6.22
N LYS A 46 0.39 -11.98 5.74
CA LYS A 46 0.79 -10.60 5.44
C LYS A 46 -0.13 -9.93 4.42
N PRO A 47 -0.36 -10.49 3.21
CA PRO A 47 -1.27 -9.88 2.25
C PRO A 47 -2.74 -9.95 2.64
N ALA A 48 -3.18 -11.02 3.31
CA ALA A 48 -4.59 -11.23 3.64
C ALA A 48 -5.03 -10.39 4.85
N ILE A 49 -4.16 -10.16 5.82
CA ILE A 49 -4.51 -9.49 7.08
C ILE A 49 -3.95 -8.06 7.12
N GLU A 50 -2.62 -7.90 7.18
CA GLU A 50 -2.03 -6.58 7.40
C GLU A 50 -2.21 -5.63 6.21
N ASN A 51 -1.87 -6.07 4.98
CA ASN A 51 -2.04 -5.21 3.82
C ASN A 51 -3.51 -4.89 3.54
N ARG A 52 -4.40 -5.88 3.72
CA ARG A 52 -5.82 -5.72 3.43
C ARG A 52 -6.55 -4.94 4.52
N HIS A 53 -6.37 -5.30 5.76
CA HIS A 53 -7.11 -4.71 6.88
C HIS A 53 -6.33 -3.58 7.55
N GLY A 54 -5.06 -3.77 7.90
CA GLY A 54 -4.24 -2.75 8.55
C GLY A 54 -4.08 -1.49 7.71
N VAL A 55 -3.66 -1.63 6.46
CA VAL A 55 -3.49 -0.49 5.54
C VAL A 55 -4.85 0.01 5.05
N GLY A 56 -5.76 -0.89 4.64
CA GLY A 56 -7.04 -0.52 4.04
C GLY A 56 -7.93 0.30 4.96
N GLU A 57 -8.03 -0.07 6.24
CA GLU A 57 -8.79 0.66 7.25
C GLU A 57 -8.07 1.94 7.66
N GLY A 58 -6.80 1.82 8.04
CA GLY A 58 -6.00 2.94 8.56
C GLY A 58 -5.88 4.10 7.58
N LEU A 59 -5.81 3.82 6.27
CA LEU A 59 -5.82 4.86 5.24
C LEU A 59 -7.06 5.77 5.36
N TRP A 60 -8.24 5.17 5.51
CA TRP A 60 -9.48 5.95 5.55
C TRP A 60 -9.64 6.73 6.86
N HIS A 61 -9.14 6.21 7.98
CA HIS A 61 -9.03 6.97 9.23
C HIS A 61 -8.18 8.22 9.04
N SER A 62 -7.03 8.10 8.37
CA SER A 62 -6.17 9.25 8.07
C SER A 62 -6.84 10.26 7.15
N VAL A 63 -7.49 9.79 6.10
CA VAL A 63 -8.22 10.69 5.18
C VAL A 63 -9.27 11.48 5.93
N GLN A 64 -10.05 10.84 6.79
CA GLN A 64 -11.07 11.51 7.59
C GLN A 64 -10.46 12.49 8.60
N ALA A 65 -9.40 12.11 9.28
CA ALA A 65 -8.72 12.96 10.26
C ALA A 65 -8.12 14.23 9.63
N LEU A 66 -7.45 14.10 8.47
CA LEU A 66 -6.80 15.21 7.79
C LEU A 66 -7.78 16.14 7.07
N THR A 67 -8.87 15.62 6.55
CA THR A 67 -9.73 16.37 5.63
C THR A 67 -11.13 16.62 6.16
N GLY A 68 -11.55 15.95 7.23
CA GLY A 68 -12.94 15.95 7.72
C GLY A 68 -13.94 15.32 6.75
N MET A 69 -13.49 14.66 5.67
CA MET A 69 -14.37 14.10 4.65
C MET A 69 -15.08 12.83 5.14
N HIS A 70 -16.40 12.79 5.00
CA HIS A 70 -17.15 11.55 5.09
C HIS A 70 -17.11 10.80 3.77
N LEU A 71 -17.00 9.46 3.81
CA LEU A 71 -16.90 8.63 2.61
C LEU A 71 -18.26 8.29 2.00
N SER A 72 -19.32 8.28 2.81
CA SER A 72 -20.68 7.93 2.36
C SER A 72 -21.11 8.77 1.15
N GLY A 73 -21.59 8.10 0.10
CA GLY A 73 -22.03 8.70 -1.15
C GLY A 73 -20.90 9.20 -2.07
N ARG A 74 -19.65 9.21 -1.63
CA ARG A 74 -18.53 9.65 -2.45
C ARG A 74 -18.19 8.63 -3.54
N ARG A 75 -17.77 9.14 -4.71
CA ARG A 75 -17.23 8.30 -5.78
C ARG A 75 -15.71 8.24 -5.63
N ILE A 76 -15.18 7.03 -5.50
CA ILE A 76 -13.76 6.75 -5.23
C ILE A 76 -13.24 5.80 -6.30
N GLY A 77 -12.11 6.15 -6.91
CA GLY A 77 -11.35 5.28 -7.80
C GLY A 77 -10.14 4.68 -7.07
N VAL A 78 -10.03 3.37 -7.05
CA VAL A 78 -8.86 2.65 -6.54
C VAL A 78 -8.05 2.15 -7.73
N ILE A 79 -6.80 2.60 -7.84
CA ILE A 79 -5.90 2.23 -8.92
C ILE A 79 -4.97 1.12 -8.43
N GLY A 80 -5.16 -0.09 -8.99
CA GLY A 80 -4.50 -1.32 -8.53
C GLY A 80 -5.39 -2.15 -7.60
N TYR A 81 -5.47 -3.47 -7.85
CA TYR A 81 -6.29 -4.42 -7.08
C TYR A 81 -5.44 -5.56 -6.51
N GLY A 82 -4.26 -5.20 -5.98
CA GLY A 82 -3.44 -6.04 -5.12
C GLY A 82 -4.00 -6.11 -3.69
N PRO A 83 -3.28 -6.72 -2.73
CA PRO A 83 -3.73 -6.85 -1.34
C PRO A 83 -4.17 -5.52 -0.71
N VAL A 84 -3.37 -4.46 -0.86
CA VAL A 84 -3.71 -3.11 -0.36
C VAL A 84 -4.95 -2.56 -1.06
N GLY A 85 -5.00 -2.59 -2.41
CA GLY A 85 -6.14 -2.07 -3.17
C GLY A 85 -7.45 -2.78 -2.85
N LYS A 86 -7.41 -4.11 -2.59
CA LYS A 86 -8.58 -4.88 -2.11
C LYS A 86 -9.10 -4.35 -0.78
N GLY A 87 -8.22 -4.07 0.16
CA GLY A 87 -8.56 -3.50 1.46
C GLY A 87 -9.14 -2.09 1.32
N VAL A 88 -8.42 -1.21 0.64
CA VAL A 88 -8.85 0.18 0.39
C VAL A 88 -10.24 0.23 -0.24
N ALA A 89 -10.49 -0.59 -1.28
CA ALA A 89 -11.80 -0.65 -1.93
C ALA A 89 -12.90 -1.19 -1.01
N ALA A 90 -12.61 -2.26 -0.26
CA ALA A 90 -13.58 -2.89 0.62
C ALA A 90 -13.99 -1.97 1.78
N TYR A 91 -13.04 -1.33 2.45
CA TYR A 91 -13.33 -0.41 3.56
C TYR A 91 -14.05 0.86 3.11
N ALA A 92 -13.68 1.43 1.94
CA ALA A 92 -14.41 2.55 1.36
C ALA A 92 -15.88 2.19 1.07
N ARG A 93 -16.12 1.02 0.46
CA ARG A 93 -17.47 0.53 0.18
C ARG A 93 -18.27 0.28 1.48
N ALA A 94 -17.63 -0.32 2.48
CA ALA A 94 -18.26 -0.53 3.79
C ALA A 94 -18.67 0.78 4.47
N ALA A 95 -17.90 1.86 4.25
CA ALA A 95 -18.22 3.21 4.71
C ALA A 95 -19.26 3.94 3.82
N GLY A 96 -19.90 3.25 2.87
CA GLY A 96 -20.95 3.78 2.01
C GLY A 96 -20.47 4.53 0.77
N ALA A 97 -19.21 4.41 0.37
CA ALA A 97 -18.71 5.00 -0.86
C ALA A 97 -19.11 4.18 -2.11
N ASN A 98 -19.21 4.86 -3.24
CA ASN A 98 -19.34 4.25 -4.56
C ASN A 98 -17.92 4.05 -5.13
N VAL A 99 -17.43 2.81 -5.11
CA VAL A 99 -16.04 2.49 -5.45
C VAL A 99 -15.95 1.90 -6.85
N GLU A 100 -15.02 2.42 -7.66
CA GLU A 100 -14.60 1.87 -8.96
C GLU A 100 -13.13 1.43 -8.85
N VAL A 101 -12.76 0.33 -9.52
CA VAL A 101 -11.40 -0.22 -9.51
C VAL A 101 -10.81 -0.16 -10.90
N VAL A 102 -9.63 0.42 -11.04
CA VAL A 102 -8.83 0.41 -12.28
C VAL A 102 -7.67 -0.56 -12.10
N GLU A 103 -7.64 -1.62 -12.88
CA GLU A 103 -6.61 -2.66 -12.79
C GLU A 103 -6.22 -3.16 -14.19
N PRO A 104 -4.94 -3.04 -14.60
CA PRO A 104 -4.52 -3.46 -15.92
C PRO A 104 -4.38 -4.98 -16.10
N SER A 105 -4.19 -5.74 -15.01
CA SER A 105 -4.12 -7.21 -15.07
C SER A 105 -5.51 -7.81 -15.28
N PRO A 106 -5.79 -8.51 -16.40
CA PRO A 106 -7.10 -9.11 -16.65
C PRO A 106 -7.56 -10.05 -15.54
N VAL A 107 -6.63 -10.79 -14.91
CA VAL A 107 -6.94 -11.69 -13.80
C VAL A 107 -7.44 -10.91 -12.59
N ARG A 108 -6.73 -9.87 -12.18
CA ARG A 108 -7.13 -9.04 -11.03
C ARG A 108 -8.36 -8.20 -11.33
N GLN A 109 -8.50 -7.73 -12.57
CA GLN A 109 -9.70 -7.02 -13.01
C GLN A 109 -10.94 -7.92 -12.93
N LEU A 110 -10.83 -9.18 -13.35
CA LEU A 110 -11.91 -10.15 -13.23
C LEU A 110 -12.25 -10.44 -11.76
N ILE A 111 -11.24 -10.55 -10.88
CA ILE A 111 -11.46 -10.69 -9.44
C ILE A 111 -12.21 -9.46 -8.88
N ALA A 112 -11.79 -8.25 -9.23
CA ALA A 112 -12.47 -7.02 -8.81
C ALA A 112 -13.94 -6.99 -9.27
N HIS A 113 -14.21 -7.44 -10.51
CA HIS A 113 -15.56 -7.55 -11.03
C HIS A 113 -16.44 -8.51 -10.20
N TYR A 114 -15.92 -9.72 -9.89
CA TYR A 114 -16.65 -10.69 -9.05
C TYR A 114 -16.76 -10.25 -7.59
N ASP A 115 -15.85 -9.43 -7.10
CA ASP A 115 -15.95 -8.76 -5.80
C ASP A 115 -16.99 -7.62 -5.81
N GLY A 116 -17.66 -7.37 -6.97
CA GLY A 116 -18.75 -6.41 -7.15
C GLY A 116 -18.30 -4.97 -7.37
N PHE A 117 -17.07 -4.74 -7.87
CA PHE A 117 -16.60 -3.41 -8.23
C PHE A 117 -16.67 -3.18 -9.75
N PRO A 118 -17.23 -2.05 -10.23
CA PRO A 118 -17.06 -1.60 -11.61
C PRO A 118 -15.58 -1.44 -11.94
N THR A 119 -15.17 -1.87 -13.15
CA THR A 119 -13.77 -1.84 -13.59
C THR A 119 -13.62 -1.00 -14.88
N PRO A 120 -13.76 0.33 -14.79
CA PRO A 120 -13.64 1.23 -15.94
C PRO A 120 -12.21 1.41 -16.42
N THR A 121 -12.04 2.12 -17.53
CA THR A 121 -10.74 2.66 -17.92
C THR A 121 -10.31 3.76 -16.96
N ILE A 122 -9.00 4.03 -16.85
CA ILE A 122 -8.48 5.13 -16.02
C ILE A 122 -9.08 6.48 -16.44
N SER A 123 -9.19 6.75 -17.74
CA SER A 123 -9.76 7.99 -18.27
C SER A 123 -11.21 8.19 -17.86
N ASP A 124 -12.03 7.14 -17.90
CA ASP A 124 -13.42 7.24 -17.49
C ASP A 124 -13.59 7.37 -15.99
N CYS A 125 -12.74 6.69 -15.22
CA CYS A 125 -12.71 6.82 -13.76
C CYS A 125 -12.40 8.26 -13.35
N LEU A 126 -11.31 8.86 -13.85
CA LEU A 126 -10.87 10.21 -13.49
C LEU A 126 -11.92 11.30 -13.74
N LYS A 127 -12.78 11.13 -14.75
CA LYS A 127 -13.87 12.07 -15.06
C LYS A 127 -15.02 12.03 -14.06
N ARG A 128 -15.20 10.91 -13.36
CA ARG A 128 -16.38 10.65 -12.52
C ARG A 128 -16.11 10.71 -11.02
N VAL A 129 -14.93 10.28 -10.60
CA VAL A 129 -14.63 10.14 -9.17
C VAL A 129 -14.17 11.46 -8.55
N GLY A 130 -14.39 11.60 -7.25
CA GLY A 130 -13.90 12.74 -6.49
C GLY A 130 -12.62 12.44 -5.70
N ILE A 131 -12.27 11.17 -5.57
CA ILE A 131 -11.08 10.71 -4.85
C ILE A 131 -10.42 9.61 -5.68
N ILE A 132 -9.11 9.67 -5.85
CA ILE A 132 -8.27 8.60 -6.39
C ILE A 132 -7.32 8.13 -5.30
N VAL A 133 -7.20 6.81 -5.15
CA VAL A 133 -6.18 6.17 -4.31
C VAL A 133 -5.33 5.26 -5.18
N THR A 134 -4.02 5.50 -5.24
CA THR A 134 -3.07 4.60 -5.93
C THR A 134 -2.57 3.53 -4.98
N CYS A 135 -2.54 2.27 -5.46
CA CYS A 135 -2.14 1.06 -4.73
C CYS A 135 -1.37 0.11 -5.65
N THR A 136 -0.58 0.63 -6.58
CA THR A 136 -0.01 -0.16 -7.68
C THR A 136 1.39 -0.67 -7.40
N GLY A 137 2.14 0.05 -6.60
CA GLY A 137 3.58 -0.14 -6.44
C GLY A 137 4.38 0.17 -7.72
N LYS A 138 3.80 0.95 -8.65
CA LYS A 138 4.44 1.28 -9.94
C LYS A 138 4.53 2.78 -10.13
N PRO A 139 5.68 3.29 -10.62
CA PRO A 139 5.86 4.70 -10.94
C PRO A 139 4.82 5.20 -11.93
N ALA A 140 4.49 6.49 -11.82
CA ALA A 140 3.66 7.24 -12.77
C ALA A 140 2.31 6.57 -13.10
N SER A 141 1.70 5.90 -12.12
CA SER A 141 0.36 5.32 -12.26
C SER A 141 -0.71 6.38 -12.50
N ILE A 142 -0.50 7.59 -11.99
CA ILE A 142 -1.24 8.81 -12.32
C ILE A 142 -0.25 9.87 -12.80
N THR A 143 -0.36 10.25 -14.08
CA THR A 143 0.46 11.30 -14.69
C THR A 143 -0.31 12.62 -14.76
N VAL A 144 0.43 13.74 -14.87
CA VAL A 144 -0.18 15.06 -15.03
C VAL A 144 -1.05 15.15 -16.29
N ASP A 145 -0.68 14.48 -17.38
CA ASP A 145 -1.48 14.47 -18.61
C ASP A 145 -2.81 13.76 -18.45
N MET A 146 -2.86 12.65 -17.67
CA MET A 146 -4.12 12.00 -17.31
C MET A 146 -5.03 12.94 -16.51
N LEU A 147 -4.46 13.77 -15.64
CA LEU A 147 -5.21 14.72 -14.81
C LEU A 147 -5.85 15.87 -15.60
N ARG A 148 -5.39 16.19 -16.81
CA ARG A 148 -5.97 17.28 -17.61
C ARG A 148 -7.46 17.08 -17.91
N THR A 149 -7.91 15.84 -17.97
CA THR A 149 -9.33 15.48 -18.21
C THR A 149 -10.07 15.07 -16.95
N ALA A 150 -9.41 15.14 -15.80
CA ALA A 150 -10.01 14.73 -14.54
C ALA A 150 -11.06 15.74 -14.06
N ARG A 151 -11.90 15.28 -13.13
CA ARG A 151 -12.87 16.13 -12.46
C ARG A 151 -12.17 17.23 -11.66
N ASN A 152 -12.71 18.44 -11.72
CA ASN A 152 -12.24 19.54 -10.86
C ASN A 152 -12.45 19.23 -9.38
N GLY A 153 -11.47 19.54 -8.55
CA GLY A 153 -11.48 19.22 -7.12
C GLY A 153 -11.18 17.75 -6.79
N LEU A 154 -10.53 17.03 -7.72
CA LEU A 154 -10.10 15.65 -7.48
C LEU A 154 -9.08 15.57 -6.33
N VAL A 155 -9.29 14.64 -5.41
CA VAL A 155 -8.35 14.35 -4.32
C VAL A 155 -7.47 13.17 -4.72
N LEU A 156 -6.16 13.34 -4.61
CA LEU A 156 -5.15 12.35 -4.96
C LEU A 156 -4.48 11.83 -3.68
N ILE A 157 -4.46 10.51 -3.52
CA ILE A 157 -3.92 9.83 -2.35
C ILE A 157 -3.05 8.67 -2.84
N ASN A 158 -1.87 8.53 -2.26
CA ASN A 158 -1.04 7.34 -2.45
C ASN A 158 -1.16 6.42 -1.23
N ALA A 159 -1.42 5.14 -1.45
CA ALA A 159 -1.40 4.06 -0.47
C ALA A 159 -0.48 2.89 -0.89
N GLY A 160 0.30 3.10 -1.96
CA GLY A 160 1.33 2.15 -2.38
C GLY A 160 2.60 2.27 -1.53
N HIS A 161 3.70 1.75 -2.01
CA HIS A 161 4.96 1.78 -1.25
C HIS A 161 5.96 2.84 -1.76
N GLY A 162 5.83 3.29 -3.01
CA GLY A 162 6.68 4.32 -3.61
C GLY A 162 6.05 5.71 -3.51
N ASP A 163 6.87 6.73 -3.54
CA ASP A 163 6.46 8.14 -3.58
C ASP A 163 6.30 8.66 -5.03
N ASP A 164 6.46 7.79 -5.99
CA ASP A 164 6.47 8.07 -7.42
C ASP A 164 5.25 7.50 -8.18
N GLU A 165 4.26 6.90 -7.48
CA GLU A 165 3.02 6.43 -8.11
C GLU A 165 2.20 7.57 -8.71
N ILE A 166 2.24 8.75 -8.11
CA ILE A 166 1.64 9.98 -8.62
C ILE A 166 2.77 10.86 -9.14
N ASP A 167 2.66 11.37 -10.36
CA ASP A 167 3.63 12.28 -10.97
C ASP A 167 3.58 13.67 -10.32
N VAL A 168 4.08 13.76 -9.10
CA VAL A 168 4.11 15.01 -8.31
C VAL A 168 4.99 16.06 -8.98
N ALA A 169 6.10 15.64 -9.60
CA ALA A 169 6.99 16.56 -10.30
C ALA A 169 6.29 17.20 -11.50
N GLY A 170 5.58 16.41 -12.31
CA GLY A 170 4.77 16.91 -13.42
C GLY A 170 3.62 17.83 -12.95
N ILE A 171 2.95 17.47 -11.85
CA ILE A 171 1.91 18.33 -11.26
C ILE A 171 2.50 19.68 -10.87
N ARG A 172 3.62 19.72 -10.14
CA ARG A 172 4.30 20.96 -9.73
C ARG A 172 4.78 21.80 -10.91
N ALA A 173 5.34 21.16 -11.93
CA ALA A 173 5.83 21.84 -13.13
C ALA A 173 4.70 22.47 -13.96
N CYS A 174 3.50 21.88 -13.95
CA CYS A 174 2.32 22.38 -14.67
C CYS A 174 1.37 23.22 -13.81
N ALA A 175 1.62 23.35 -12.52
CA ALA A 175 0.75 24.11 -11.61
C ALA A 175 0.96 25.63 -11.81
N THR A 176 -0.14 26.37 -11.88
CA THR A 176 -0.15 27.84 -11.84
C THR A 176 -0.20 28.38 -10.41
N ALA A 177 -0.66 27.57 -9.47
CA ALA A 177 -0.68 27.83 -8.03
C ALA A 177 -0.61 26.51 -7.25
N GLY A 178 -0.01 26.58 -6.05
CA GLY A 178 0.05 25.47 -5.10
C GLY A 178 -0.09 26.04 -3.67
N ASP A 179 -1.23 25.78 -3.04
CA ASP A 179 -1.56 26.29 -1.70
C ASP A 179 -1.69 25.14 -0.71
N GLU A 180 -0.98 25.20 0.40
CA GLU A 180 -1.23 24.31 1.53
C GLU A 180 -2.55 24.74 2.20
N VAL A 181 -3.56 23.87 2.10
CA VAL A 181 -4.92 24.18 2.57
C VAL A 181 -5.24 23.54 3.92
N ALA A 182 -4.48 22.53 4.30
CA ALA A 182 -4.47 21.88 5.60
C ALA A 182 -3.15 21.14 5.76
N ASP A 183 -2.86 20.68 6.97
CA ASP A 183 -1.68 19.85 7.24
C ASP A 183 -1.66 18.63 6.32
N HIS A 184 -0.55 18.38 5.65
CA HIS A 184 -0.39 17.34 4.64
C HIS A 184 -1.36 17.41 3.43
N VAL A 185 -2.04 18.53 3.17
CA VAL A 185 -2.96 18.70 2.04
C VAL A 185 -2.56 19.92 1.21
N VAL A 186 -2.06 19.71 0.00
CA VAL A 186 -1.69 20.77 -0.94
C VAL A 186 -2.66 20.77 -2.11
N ARG A 187 -3.23 21.92 -2.41
CA ARG A 187 -4.09 22.15 -3.57
C ARG A 187 -3.29 22.75 -4.72
N TYR A 188 -3.31 22.09 -5.87
CA TYR A 188 -2.66 22.55 -7.10
C TYR A 188 -3.69 22.93 -8.15
N SER A 189 -3.50 24.08 -8.78
CA SER A 189 -4.25 24.50 -9.98
C SER A 189 -3.41 24.15 -11.22
N ILE A 190 -3.80 23.12 -11.97
CA ILE A 190 -3.05 22.67 -13.16
C ILE A 190 -3.35 23.60 -14.34
N SER A 191 -2.32 24.07 -15.03
CA SER A 191 -2.46 24.90 -16.23
C SER A 191 -3.27 24.16 -17.30
N ASN A 192 -4.34 24.82 -17.80
CA ASN A 192 -5.28 24.22 -18.74
C ASN A 192 -5.87 22.88 -18.27
N GLY A 193 -6.06 22.73 -16.96
CA GLY A 193 -6.58 21.52 -16.33
C GLY A 193 -7.37 21.82 -15.06
N PRO A 194 -7.74 20.79 -14.30
CA PRO A 194 -8.50 20.96 -13.06
C PRO A 194 -7.62 21.44 -11.90
N THR A 195 -8.29 21.87 -10.84
CA THR A 195 -7.68 21.94 -9.51
C THR A 195 -7.71 20.55 -8.88
N VAL A 196 -6.61 20.12 -8.29
CA VAL A 196 -6.49 18.84 -7.56
C VAL A 196 -5.97 19.09 -6.15
N ALA A 197 -6.35 18.24 -5.21
CA ALA A 197 -5.78 18.21 -3.86
C ALA A 197 -4.90 16.98 -3.72
N LEU A 198 -3.64 17.14 -3.37
CA LEU A 198 -2.68 16.07 -3.15
C LEU A 198 -2.43 15.89 -1.66
N LEU A 199 -2.65 14.69 -1.15
CA LEU A 199 -2.38 14.35 0.24
C LEU A 199 -0.93 13.85 0.39
N ALA A 200 -0.33 14.18 1.55
CA ALA A 200 1.01 13.76 1.96
C ALA A 200 2.08 14.00 0.88
N GLN A 201 1.90 15.01 0.03
CA GLN A 201 2.81 15.33 -1.08
C GLN A 201 3.09 14.16 -2.04
N GLY A 202 2.19 13.18 -2.12
CA GLY A 202 2.33 11.97 -2.93
C GLY A 202 3.04 10.81 -2.24
N HIS A 203 3.56 10.99 -1.04
CA HIS A 203 4.07 9.89 -0.21
C HIS A 203 2.93 8.98 0.24
N PRO A 204 3.21 7.69 0.55
CA PRO A 204 2.21 6.78 1.11
C PRO A 204 1.58 7.35 2.37
N LEU A 205 0.28 7.67 2.30
CA LEU A 205 -0.41 8.40 3.37
C LEU A 205 -0.41 7.63 4.70
N ASN A 206 -0.63 6.31 4.65
CA ASN A 206 -0.63 5.44 5.82
C ASN A 206 0.72 5.43 6.55
N ILE A 207 1.83 5.64 5.83
CA ILE A 207 3.18 5.74 6.42
C ILE A 207 3.38 7.11 7.05
N VAL A 208 3.06 8.18 6.29
CA VAL A 208 3.22 9.56 6.78
C VAL A 208 2.42 9.82 8.05
N THR A 209 1.21 9.27 8.12
CA THR A 209 0.30 9.46 9.26
C THR A 209 0.42 8.36 10.33
N ASN A 210 1.26 7.34 10.10
CA ASN A 210 1.39 6.18 11.00
C ASN A 210 0.03 5.56 11.37
N SER A 211 -0.81 5.32 10.37
CA SER A 211 -2.23 4.99 10.54
C SER A 211 -2.59 3.52 10.35
N GLY A 212 -1.62 2.62 10.37
CA GLY A 212 -1.92 1.18 10.34
C GLY A 212 -2.76 0.75 11.54
N SER A 213 -3.83 -0.02 11.31
CA SER A 213 -4.62 -0.57 12.41
C SER A 213 -3.77 -1.51 13.27
N PRO A 214 -3.74 -1.34 14.61
CA PRO A 214 -2.77 -2.00 15.48
C PRO A 214 -2.82 -3.54 15.44
N GLU A 215 -3.99 -4.14 15.47
CA GLU A 215 -4.12 -5.60 15.52
C GLU A 215 -3.49 -6.32 14.31
N PRO A 216 -3.79 -5.94 13.05
CA PRO A 216 -3.15 -6.53 11.89
C PRO A 216 -1.63 -6.32 11.86
N VAL A 217 -1.15 -5.18 12.37
CA VAL A 217 0.28 -4.87 12.46
C VAL A 217 0.96 -5.72 13.52
N LEU A 218 0.34 -5.92 14.69
CA LEU A 218 0.88 -6.77 15.75
C LEU A 218 0.98 -8.24 15.32
N LEU A 219 0.00 -8.76 14.58
CA LEU A 219 0.06 -10.11 13.99
C LEU A 219 1.28 -10.25 13.06
N HIS A 220 1.51 -9.26 12.23
CA HIS A 220 2.66 -9.23 11.34
C HIS A 220 3.98 -9.24 12.11
N PHE A 221 4.10 -8.44 13.18
CA PHE A 221 5.28 -8.47 14.05
C PHE A 221 5.45 -9.78 14.82
N ALA A 222 4.35 -10.45 15.20
CA ALA A 222 4.41 -11.77 15.80
C ALA A 222 5.00 -12.80 14.81
N LEU A 223 4.56 -12.79 13.55
CA LEU A 223 5.12 -13.66 12.51
C LEU A 223 6.60 -13.35 12.25
N LEU A 224 6.99 -12.07 12.22
CA LEU A 224 8.38 -11.66 12.11
C LEU A 224 9.23 -12.20 13.27
N GLY A 225 8.76 -12.04 14.51
CA GLY A 225 9.44 -12.54 15.71
C GLY A 225 9.63 -14.06 15.69
N LEU A 226 8.58 -14.81 15.35
CA LEU A 226 8.65 -16.26 15.20
C LEU A 226 9.61 -16.70 14.09
N THR A 227 9.66 -15.96 12.99
CA THR A 227 10.59 -16.25 11.88
C THR A 227 12.03 -15.98 12.29
N LEU A 228 12.31 -14.92 13.05
CA LEU A 228 13.64 -14.63 13.58
C LEU A 228 14.06 -15.66 14.64
N GLU A 229 13.16 -16.09 15.52
CA GLU A 229 13.40 -17.18 16.47
C GLU A 229 13.80 -18.47 15.74
N TRP A 230 13.07 -18.81 14.68
CA TRP A 230 13.34 -19.99 13.86
C TRP A 230 14.71 -19.88 13.17
N LEU A 231 15.05 -18.73 12.57
CA LEU A 231 16.31 -18.47 11.90
C LEU A 231 17.53 -18.63 12.82
N ALA A 232 17.38 -18.30 14.10
CA ALA A 232 18.49 -18.40 15.06
C ALA A 232 19.00 -19.84 15.23
N SER A 233 18.21 -20.85 14.87
CA SER A 233 18.58 -22.28 15.00
C SER A 233 18.56 -23.05 13.67
N HIS A 234 18.16 -22.40 12.57
CA HIS A 234 18.00 -23.06 11.27
C HIS A 234 18.71 -22.23 10.19
N PRO A 235 19.95 -22.56 9.84
CA PRO A 235 20.66 -21.87 8.76
C PRO A 235 19.92 -22.08 7.44
N LEU A 236 19.78 -21.02 6.67
CA LEU A 236 19.15 -21.04 5.35
C LEU A 236 20.18 -21.03 4.24
N PRO A 237 19.90 -21.69 3.11
CA PRO A 237 20.67 -21.48 1.90
C PRO A 237 20.57 -20.02 1.44
N ALA A 238 21.65 -19.53 0.80
CA ALA A 238 21.67 -18.19 0.25
C ALA A 238 20.52 -17.97 -0.76
N GLY A 239 19.99 -16.74 -0.79
CA GLY A 239 18.90 -16.37 -1.68
C GLY A 239 17.55 -16.19 -0.98
N GLU A 240 16.54 -15.88 -1.77
CA GLU A 240 15.15 -15.69 -1.29
C GLU A 240 14.52 -17.06 -0.98
N GLN A 241 13.89 -17.17 0.19
CA GLN A 241 13.24 -18.38 0.69
C GLN A 241 11.80 -18.08 1.07
N SER A 242 10.91 -19.06 0.89
CA SER A 242 9.54 -19.00 1.41
C SER A 242 9.53 -19.05 2.95
N ILE A 243 8.42 -18.66 3.55
CA ILE A 243 8.19 -18.82 4.99
C ILE A 243 8.30 -20.31 5.33
N PRO A 244 9.06 -20.69 6.37
CA PRO A 244 9.11 -22.05 6.84
C PRO A 244 7.72 -22.59 7.22
N GLU A 245 7.49 -23.85 6.88
CA GLU A 245 6.22 -24.54 7.14
C GLU A 245 5.82 -24.44 8.63
N GLY A 246 4.54 -24.20 8.90
CA GLY A 246 3.97 -24.13 10.24
C GLY A 246 4.19 -22.80 10.97
N LEU A 247 5.00 -21.86 10.49
CA LEU A 247 5.19 -20.59 11.18
C LEU A 247 3.96 -19.66 11.04
N GLU A 248 3.31 -19.65 9.89
CA GLU A 248 2.08 -18.86 9.71
C GLU A 248 0.93 -19.45 10.55
N GLU A 249 0.79 -20.77 10.61
CA GLU A 249 -0.20 -21.43 11.46
C GLU A 249 0.04 -21.13 12.94
N ARG A 250 1.31 -21.16 13.40
CA ARG A 250 1.66 -20.81 14.79
C ARG A 250 1.34 -19.34 15.09
N ALA A 251 1.66 -18.43 14.18
CA ALA A 251 1.34 -17.00 14.32
C ALA A 251 -0.17 -16.78 14.38
N ALA A 252 -0.92 -17.43 13.49
CA ALA A 252 -2.39 -17.34 13.46
C ALA A 252 -3.03 -17.90 14.74
N ALA A 253 -2.54 -19.03 15.23
CA ALA A 253 -3.04 -19.64 16.48
C ALA A 253 -2.81 -18.71 17.69
N LEU A 254 -1.63 -18.10 17.81
CA LEU A 254 -1.33 -17.14 18.87
C LEU A 254 -2.21 -15.88 18.77
N ALA A 255 -2.43 -15.38 17.56
CA ALA A 255 -3.31 -14.23 17.34
C ALA A 255 -4.77 -14.54 17.73
N LEU A 256 -5.30 -15.70 17.29
CA LEU A 256 -6.66 -16.12 17.65
C LEU A 256 -6.82 -16.30 19.17
N GLN A 257 -5.81 -16.83 19.84
CA GLN A 257 -5.81 -16.96 21.29
C GLN A 257 -5.82 -15.58 21.99
N ALA A 258 -5.03 -14.63 21.50
CA ALA A 258 -5.00 -13.27 22.03
C ALA A 258 -6.33 -12.53 21.81
N LEU A 259 -6.93 -12.67 20.63
CA LEU A 259 -8.25 -12.11 20.31
C LEU A 259 -9.36 -12.72 21.17
N GLY A 260 -9.34 -14.05 21.36
CA GLY A 260 -10.29 -14.74 22.24
C GLY A 260 -10.17 -14.34 23.72
N ALA A 261 -8.96 -14.08 24.20
CA ALA A 261 -8.73 -13.58 25.57
C ALA A 261 -9.16 -12.10 25.75
N ALA A 262 -9.14 -11.30 24.67
CA ALA A 262 -9.58 -9.92 24.70
C ALA A 262 -11.11 -9.75 24.70
N HIS A 263 -11.85 -10.78 24.28
CA HIS A 263 -13.32 -10.77 24.18
C HIS A 263 -14.03 -11.62 25.27
N GLY A 264 -13.27 -12.24 26.15
CA GLY A 264 -13.77 -12.97 27.34
C GLY A 264 -13.56 -12.17 28.62
#